data_fd4e96f34b7c2025afdc6b5442f1ca7d
#
_entry.id   fd4e96f34b7c2025afdc6b5442f1ca7d
#
_cell.length_a   1.000
_cell.length_b   1.000
_cell.length_c   1.000
_cell.angle_alpha   90.00
_cell.angle_beta   90.00
_cell.angle_gamma   90.00
#
_symmetry.space_group_name_H-M   'P 1'
#
loop_
_entity.id
_entity.type
_entity.pdbx_description
1 polymer ?
#
loop_
_entity_poly.entity_id
_entity_poly.type
_entity_poly.pdbx_seq_one_letter_code
_entity_poly.pdbx_strand_id
1 'polypeptide(L)'
;MTRRNENPVNLSEALNTLAGRLRRVDLRLINEIRRLWPTIVDPVIATYCRPEFIKNGVLLISVPSGAFAQRVTTDATMILDGFTSLGELAPTSIRTVLRDP
;
A
#
# COMPACT_ATOMS: atom_id res chain seq x y z
N MET A 1 5.36 -11.29 32.75
CA MET A 1 4.80 -11.14 32.37
C MET A 1 4.68 -11.40 32.04
N THR A 2 5.04 -11.08 31.95
CA THR A 2 4.68 -11.07 31.43
C THR A 2 4.62 -11.16 31.15
N ARG A 3 4.88 -10.98 31.10
CA ARG A 3 4.62 -10.87 30.60
C ARG A 3 4.41 -10.77 30.23
N ARG A 4 4.58 -10.55 30.23
CA ARG A 4 4.31 -10.23 29.71
C ARG A 4 4.36 -10.07 29.23
N ASN A 5 4.58 -9.99 29.37
CA ASN A 5 4.55 -9.53 28.80
C ASN A 5 4.53 -9.45 28.09
N GLU A 6 3.57 -10.64 28.30
CA GLU A 6 3.57 -10.04 27.34
C GLU A 6 4.19 -8.88 27.14
N ASN A 7 5.01 -8.86 26.71
CA ASN A 7 5.73 -7.63 26.84
C ASN A 7 5.68 -6.83 25.53
N PRO A 8 4.92 -5.72 25.50
CA PRO A 8 4.75 -4.96 24.25
C PRO A 8 6.07 -4.44 23.68
N VAL A 9 7.04 -4.16 24.55
CA VAL A 9 8.33 -3.64 24.10
C VAL A 9 9.08 -4.69 23.29
N ASN A 10 9.09 -5.92 23.78
CA ASN A 10 9.76 -7.00 23.05
C ASN A 10 9.07 -7.31 21.74
N LEU A 11 7.74 -7.22 21.73
CA LEU A 11 6.99 -7.40 20.50
C LEU A 11 7.33 -6.31 19.50
N SER A 12 7.44 -5.07 19.97
CA SER A 12 7.83 -3.96 19.10
C SER A 12 9.20 -4.17 18.48
N GLU A 13 10.16 -4.63 19.27
CA GLU A 13 11.50 -4.89 18.77
C GLU A 13 11.51 -6.01 17.73
N ALA A 14 10.76 -7.09 18.00
CA ALA A 14 10.66 -8.19 17.06
C ALA A 14 10.01 -7.72 15.75
N LEU A 15 8.95 -6.94 15.85
CA LEU A 15 8.28 -6.41 14.67
C LEU A 15 9.19 -5.46 13.91
N ASN A 16 9.95 -4.63 14.62
CA ASN A 16 10.88 -3.72 13.96
C ASN A 16 11.96 -4.47 13.21
N THR A 17 12.46 -5.57 13.77
CA THR A 17 13.48 -6.38 13.11
C THR A 17 12.93 -7.01 11.84
N LEU A 18 11.73 -7.60 11.93
CA LEU A 18 11.07 -8.18 10.78
C LEU A 18 10.74 -7.10 9.75
N ALA A 19 10.20 -5.99 10.22
CA ALA A 19 9.87 -4.87 9.35
C ALA A 19 11.10 -4.32 8.65
N GLY A 20 12.25 -4.36 9.32
CA GLY A 20 13.49 -3.91 8.72
C GLY A 20 13.92 -4.76 7.54
N ARG A 21 13.69 -6.07 7.61
CA ARG A 21 13.99 -6.96 6.49
C ARG A 21 12.97 -6.81 5.38
N LEU A 22 11.69 -6.82 5.75
CA LEU A 22 10.60 -6.70 4.80
C LEU A 22 10.59 -5.31 4.15
N ARG A 23 11.02 -4.31 4.91
CA ARG A 23 10.98 -2.93 4.46
C ARG A 23 11.80 -2.70 3.20
N ARG A 24 12.93 -3.39 3.06
CA ARG A 24 13.74 -3.20 1.85
C ARG A 24 13.01 -3.65 0.60
N VAL A 25 12.35 -4.81 0.69
CA VAL A 25 11.54 -5.32 -0.42
C VAL A 25 10.33 -4.44 -0.63
N ASP A 26 9.65 -4.10 0.48
CA ASP A 26 8.45 -3.28 0.42
C ASP A 26 8.72 -1.89 -0.12
N LEU A 27 9.85 -1.28 0.26
CA LEU A 27 10.19 0.05 -0.23
C LEU A 27 10.52 0.04 -1.71
N ARG A 28 11.21 -0.98 -2.19
CA ARG A 28 11.46 -1.09 -3.62
C ARG A 28 10.17 -1.27 -4.38
N LEU A 29 9.33 -2.14 -3.88
CA LEU A 29 8.07 -2.45 -4.52
C LEU A 29 7.15 -1.24 -4.53
N ILE A 30 7.01 -0.56 -3.39
CA ILE A 30 6.15 0.61 -3.34
C ILE A 30 6.69 1.75 -4.19
N ASN A 31 8.01 1.89 -4.27
CA ASN A 31 8.60 2.90 -5.15
C ASN A 31 8.32 2.60 -6.61
N GLU A 32 8.39 1.33 -7.00
CA GLU A 32 8.06 0.93 -8.36
C GLU A 32 6.59 1.16 -8.66
N ILE A 33 5.73 0.84 -7.71
CA ILE A 33 4.30 1.09 -7.82
C ILE A 33 4.03 2.59 -7.98
N ARG A 34 4.70 3.42 -7.19
CA ARG A 34 4.55 4.87 -7.29
C ARG A 34 5.05 5.42 -8.62
N ARG A 35 6.10 4.81 -9.15
CA ARG A 35 6.62 5.20 -10.44
C ARG A 35 5.62 4.92 -11.56
N LEU A 36 4.95 3.78 -11.48
CA LEU A 36 3.97 3.38 -12.49
C LEU A 36 2.61 4.07 -12.30
N TRP A 37 2.32 4.53 -11.09
CA TRP A 37 1.01 5.04 -10.72
C TRP A 37 0.46 6.10 -11.70
N PRO A 38 1.21 7.16 -12.03
CA PRO A 38 0.67 8.17 -12.93
C PRO A 38 0.47 7.70 -14.36
N THR A 39 1.04 6.56 -14.74
CA THR A 39 0.81 6.00 -16.07
C THR A 39 -0.42 5.09 -16.11
N ILE A 40 -0.90 4.66 -14.95
CA ILE A 40 -2.01 3.72 -14.84
C ILE A 40 -3.33 4.43 -14.60
N VAL A 41 -3.33 5.47 -13.78
CA VAL A 41 -4.53 6.21 -13.41
C VAL A 41 -4.54 7.57 -14.09
N ASP A 42 -5.72 8.20 -14.11
CA ASP A 42 -5.80 9.52 -14.71
C ASP A 42 -5.09 10.58 -13.86
N PRO A 43 -4.80 11.77 -14.42
CA PRO A 43 -4.03 12.79 -13.69
C PRO A 43 -4.66 13.25 -12.38
N VAL A 44 -5.97 13.25 -12.30
CA VAL A 44 -6.67 13.68 -11.08
C VAL A 44 -6.43 12.66 -9.98
N ILE A 45 -6.61 11.39 -10.30
CA ILE A 45 -6.34 10.32 -9.33
C ILE A 45 -4.87 10.30 -8.95
N ALA A 46 -3.98 10.45 -9.92
CA ALA A 46 -2.55 10.46 -9.65
C ALA A 46 -2.15 11.60 -8.71
N THR A 47 -2.82 12.74 -8.82
CA THR A 47 -2.49 13.92 -8.03
C THR A 47 -2.99 13.80 -6.58
N TYR A 48 -4.21 13.31 -6.39
CA TYR A 48 -4.85 13.35 -5.08
C TYR A 48 -4.84 12.04 -4.33
N CYS A 49 -4.60 10.93 -5.01
CA CYS A 49 -4.57 9.60 -4.39
C CYS A 49 -3.16 9.05 -4.52
N ARG A 50 -2.71 8.37 -3.47
CA ARG A 50 -1.32 7.94 -3.43
C ARG A 50 -1.19 6.52 -2.92
N PRO A 51 -0.46 5.64 -3.63
CA PRO A 51 -0.09 4.35 -3.08
C PRO A 51 0.84 4.55 -1.88
N GLU A 52 0.43 4.06 -0.72
CA GLU A 52 1.19 4.28 0.51
C GLU A 52 1.94 3.04 0.92
N PHE A 53 1.37 1.86 0.71
CA PHE A 53 1.87 0.68 1.32
C PHE A 53 1.33 -0.55 0.61
N ILE A 54 2.12 -1.62 0.59
CA ILE A 54 1.66 -2.91 0.07
C ILE A 54 2.04 -3.98 1.07
N LYS A 55 1.10 -4.86 1.39
CA LYS A 55 1.33 -5.96 2.31
C LYS A 55 0.42 -7.12 1.94
N ASN A 56 1.00 -8.30 1.84
CA ASN A 56 0.26 -9.52 1.50
C ASN A 56 -0.57 -9.37 0.24
N GLY A 57 -0.05 -8.65 -0.74
CA GLY A 57 -0.75 -8.44 -2.00
C GLY A 57 -1.81 -7.35 -1.98
N VAL A 58 -2.04 -6.72 -0.82
CA VAL A 58 -3.02 -5.65 -0.70
C VAL A 58 -2.31 -4.31 -0.82
N LEU A 59 -2.69 -3.52 -1.82
CA LEU A 59 -2.17 -2.19 -2.02
C LEU A 59 -3.06 -1.18 -1.30
N LEU A 60 -2.48 -0.44 -0.37
CA LEU A 60 -3.18 0.59 0.37
C LEU A 60 -2.99 1.93 -0.31
N ILE A 61 -4.08 2.58 -0.65
CA ILE A 61 -4.05 3.86 -1.34
C ILE A 61 -4.73 4.91 -0.46
N SER A 62 -4.03 5.99 -0.17
CA SER A 62 -4.61 7.10 0.56
C SER A 62 -5.41 7.98 -0.38
N VAL A 63 -6.60 8.38 0.06
CA VAL A 63 -7.51 9.20 -0.72
C VAL A 63 -8.03 10.35 0.15
N PRO A 64 -8.32 11.51 -0.46
CA PRO A 64 -8.75 12.67 0.33
C PRO A 64 -10.23 12.67 0.71
N SER A 65 -11.04 11.82 0.09
CA SER A 65 -12.47 11.80 0.35
C SER A 65 -13.09 10.48 -0.04
N GLY A 66 -14.32 10.24 0.41
CA GLY A 66 -15.07 9.05 0.04
C GLY A 66 -15.35 8.96 -1.46
N ALA A 67 -15.49 10.11 -2.13
CA ALA A 67 -15.69 10.12 -3.57
C ALA A 67 -14.49 9.55 -4.29
N PHE A 68 -13.28 9.93 -3.87
CA PHE A 68 -12.07 9.36 -4.44
C PHE A 68 -11.92 7.88 -4.08
N ALA A 69 -12.30 7.51 -2.86
CA ALA A 69 -12.27 6.10 -2.46
C ALA A 69 -13.15 5.27 -3.38
N GLN A 70 -14.32 5.75 -3.67
CA GLN A 70 -15.25 5.05 -4.54
C GLN A 70 -14.71 4.96 -5.96
N ARG A 71 -14.10 6.02 -6.47
CA ARG A 71 -13.52 6.04 -7.79
C ARG A 71 -12.40 4.99 -7.91
N VAL A 72 -11.49 4.96 -6.92
CA VAL A 72 -10.42 3.99 -6.91
C VAL A 72 -10.97 2.57 -6.83
N THR A 73 -11.96 2.34 -5.98
CA THR A 73 -12.57 1.03 -5.86
C THR A 73 -13.24 0.59 -7.16
N THR A 74 -13.94 1.51 -7.82
CA THR A 74 -14.58 1.22 -9.10
C THR A 74 -13.55 0.85 -10.17
N ASP A 75 -12.40 1.51 -10.15
CA ASP A 75 -11.34 1.28 -11.14
C ASP A 75 -10.34 0.21 -10.71
N ALA A 76 -10.61 -0.50 -9.60
CA ALA A 76 -9.63 -1.41 -9.01
C ALA A 76 -9.10 -2.46 -9.98
N THR A 77 -9.96 -3.06 -10.76
CA THR A 77 -9.54 -4.09 -11.72
C THR A 77 -8.58 -3.51 -12.75
N MET A 78 -8.92 -2.35 -13.29
CA MET A 78 -8.08 -1.67 -14.27
C MET A 78 -6.74 -1.29 -13.65
N ILE A 79 -6.77 -0.80 -12.42
CA ILE A 79 -5.54 -0.41 -11.72
C ILE A 79 -4.65 -1.63 -11.48
N LEU A 80 -5.23 -2.73 -11.00
CA LEU A 80 -4.47 -3.94 -10.76
C LEU A 80 -3.87 -4.50 -12.05
N ASP A 81 -4.63 -4.43 -13.15
CA ASP A 81 -4.10 -4.85 -14.44
C ASP A 81 -2.89 -4.04 -14.86
N GLY A 82 -2.85 -2.77 -14.47
CA GLY A 82 -1.72 -1.91 -14.78
C GLY A 82 -0.43 -2.30 -14.09
N PHE A 83 -0.51 -3.12 -13.03
CA PHE A 83 0.67 -3.56 -12.30
C PHE A 83 1.12 -4.98 -12.66
N THR A 84 0.55 -5.59 -13.69
CA THR A 84 0.89 -6.98 -14.04
C THR A 84 2.36 -7.14 -14.41
N SER A 85 3.03 -6.08 -14.84
CA SER A 85 4.46 -6.14 -15.14
C SER A 85 5.32 -6.47 -13.92
N LEU A 86 4.78 -6.31 -12.72
CA LEU A 86 5.49 -6.66 -11.50
C LEU A 86 5.48 -8.17 -11.20
N GLY A 87 4.76 -8.95 -11.99
CA GLY A 87 4.75 -10.39 -11.86
C GLY A 87 4.15 -10.86 -10.55
N GLU A 88 4.88 -11.73 -9.85
CA GLU A 88 4.39 -12.28 -8.59
C GLU A 88 4.32 -11.24 -7.47
N LEU A 89 5.02 -10.13 -7.63
CA LEU A 89 4.99 -9.05 -6.64
C LEU A 89 3.85 -8.08 -6.87
N ALA A 90 3.10 -8.23 -7.96
CA ALA A 90 1.99 -7.34 -8.25
C ALA A 90 0.90 -7.42 -7.18
N PRO A 91 0.27 -6.29 -6.84
CA PRO A 91 -0.84 -6.33 -5.91
C PRO A 91 -2.01 -7.12 -6.49
N THR A 92 -2.74 -7.79 -5.62
CA THR A 92 -3.90 -8.59 -6.01
C THR A 92 -5.20 -7.96 -5.57
N SER A 93 -5.14 -7.00 -4.65
CA SER A 93 -6.32 -6.25 -4.22
C SER A 93 -5.91 -4.85 -3.80
N ILE A 94 -6.91 -4.00 -3.64
CA ILE A 94 -6.72 -2.60 -3.28
C ILE A 94 -7.59 -2.28 -2.07
N ARG A 95 -7.03 -1.50 -1.14
CA ARG A 95 -7.78 -0.88 -0.07
C ARG A 95 -7.52 0.61 -0.09
N THR A 96 -8.53 1.37 0.28
CA THR A 96 -8.39 2.81 0.40
C THR A 96 -8.45 3.21 1.86
N VAL A 97 -7.76 4.29 2.19
CA VAL A 97 -7.82 4.89 3.51
C VAL A 97 -7.98 6.39 3.33
N LEU A 98 -8.91 6.96 4.09
CA LEU A 98 -9.13 8.40 4.06
C LEU A 98 -7.99 9.09 4.77
N ARG A 99 -7.51 10.15 4.17
CA ARG A 99 -6.42 10.90 4.72
C ARG A 99 -6.70 12.38 4.57
N ASP A 100 -6.55 13.10 5.65
CA ASP A 100 -6.74 14.55 5.63
C ASP A 100 -5.71 15.20 4.73
N PRO A 101 -6.12 16.16 3.91
CA PRO A 101 -5.21 16.86 3.02
C PRO A 101 -4.16 17.67 3.74
#